data_f724361fecee5f7525263596fdb30cea
#
_entry.id   f724361fecee5f7525263596fdb30cea
#
_cell.length_a   1.000
_cell.length_b   1.000
_cell.length_c   1.000
_cell.angle_alpha   90.00
_cell.angle_beta   90.00
_cell.angle_gamma   90.00
#
_symmetry.space_group_name_H-M   'P 1'
#
loop_
_entity.id
_entity.type
_entity.pdbx_description
1 polymer ?
#
loop_
_entity_poly.entity_id
_entity_poly.type
_entity_poly.pdbx_seq_one_letter_code
_entity_poly.pdbx_strand_id
1 'polypeptide(L)'
;MRYYPHNKGLFILRKQVPKHFPGRRMRDSKAYYGQGAWGEYVSQAGRISGFLFGYDVFNITVQTSLFCKRLSPGVSIMYMLKGSFAISNSAQVLKNVNCYICYLPRGETNYLLEEGHQCCFSLLFSVGNLNTLAPNIEKLQTFKDHIQQAPENSRLLFAGAITKNARRIIDAFCSNEQEST
;
A
#
# COMPACT_ATOMS: atom_id res chain seq x y z
N MET A 1 1.20 -7.47 -0.67
CA MET A 1 1.78 -7.43 0.72
C MET A 1 1.03 -8.40 1.62
N ARG A 2 1.52 -8.69 2.82
CA ARG A 2 0.79 -9.49 3.82
C ARG A 2 0.67 -8.66 5.08
N TYR A 3 -0.54 -8.53 5.57
CA TYR A 3 -0.84 -7.80 6.79
C TYR A 3 -1.17 -8.78 7.90
N TYR A 4 -0.77 -8.46 9.12
CA TYR A 4 -0.95 -9.28 10.31
C TYR A 4 -1.48 -8.40 11.44
N PRO A 5 -2.43 -8.90 12.26
CA PRO A 5 -2.86 -8.18 13.46
C PRO A 5 -1.79 -8.29 14.56
N HIS A 6 -1.65 -7.26 15.38
CA HIS A 6 -0.78 -7.31 16.56
C HIS A 6 -1.25 -8.31 17.60
N ASN A 7 -2.55 -8.39 17.81
CA ASN A 7 -3.12 -9.40 18.69
C ASN A 7 -3.26 -10.73 17.93
N LYS A 8 -2.65 -11.77 18.44
CA LYS A 8 -2.70 -13.13 17.89
C LYS A 8 -4.04 -13.83 18.14
N GLY A 9 -5.16 -13.09 18.12
CA GLY A 9 -6.50 -13.69 18.06
C GLY A 9 -6.64 -14.57 16.81
N LEU A 10 -7.77 -15.24 16.67
CA LEU A 10 -8.06 -16.04 15.49
C LEU A 10 -7.90 -15.20 14.23
N PHE A 11 -6.80 -15.43 13.52
CA PHE A 11 -6.47 -14.79 12.25
C PHE A 11 -6.28 -15.87 11.20
N ILE A 12 -7.02 -15.76 10.11
CA ILE A 12 -6.95 -16.67 8.97
C ILE A 12 -6.25 -15.94 7.81
N LEU A 13 -5.21 -16.55 7.27
CA LEU A 13 -4.54 -16.07 6.06
C LEU A 13 -4.62 -17.15 4.98
N ARG A 14 -5.17 -16.81 3.81
CA ARG A 14 -5.33 -17.72 2.67
C ARG A 14 -4.76 -17.11 1.39
N LYS A 15 -4.33 -17.95 0.46
CA LYS A 15 -3.94 -17.54 -0.90
C LYS A 15 -5.15 -17.41 -1.83
N GLN A 16 -6.29 -17.95 -1.44
CA GLN A 16 -7.51 -17.92 -2.23
C GLN A 16 -8.43 -16.82 -1.72
N VAL A 17 -8.84 -15.93 -2.59
CA VAL A 17 -9.79 -14.86 -2.29
C VAL A 17 -11.21 -15.42 -2.36
N PRO A 18 -12.04 -15.24 -1.30
CA PRO A 18 -13.43 -15.67 -1.33
C PRO A 18 -14.24 -14.99 -2.43
N LYS A 19 -15.21 -15.70 -3.00
CA LYS A 19 -16.07 -15.16 -4.07
C LYS A 19 -16.90 -13.95 -3.65
N HIS A 20 -17.26 -13.88 -2.36
CA HIS A 20 -18.06 -12.76 -1.81
C HIS A 20 -17.26 -11.47 -1.61
N PHE A 21 -15.92 -11.54 -1.67
CA PHE A 21 -15.11 -10.35 -1.42
C PHE A 21 -15.23 -9.38 -2.61
N PRO A 22 -15.79 -8.18 -2.41
CA PRO A 22 -15.93 -7.20 -3.46
C PRO A 22 -14.56 -6.65 -3.82
N GLY A 23 -14.14 -6.82 -5.04
CA GLY A 23 -12.87 -6.23 -5.44
C GLY A 23 -12.45 -6.64 -6.83
N ARG A 24 -11.76 -5.72 -7.48
CA ARG A 24 -11.14 -5.95 -8.78
C ARG A 24 -9.96 -6.89 -8.59
N ARG A 25 -9.80 -7.86 -9.46
CA ARG A 25 -8.59 -8.68 -9.48
C ARG A 25 -7.58 -8.06 -10.43
N MET A 26 -6.34 -8.01 -9.98
CA MET A 26 -5.23 -7.58 -10.81
C MET A 26 -4.65 -8.79 -11.54
N ARG A 27 -4.50 -8.65 -12.84
CA ARG A 27 -3.86 -9.68 -13.67
C ARG A 27 -2.43 -9.94 -13.19
N ASP A 28 -2.00 -11.21 -13.27
CA ASP A 28 -0.65 -11.65 -12.91
C ASP A 28 -0.19 -11.30 -11.49
N SER A 29 -1.15 -11.07 -10.58
CA SER A 29 -0.87 -10.78 -9.18
C SER A 29 -1.03 -12.00 -8.27
N LYS A 30 -0.23 -12.02 -7.19
CA LYS A 30 -0.44 -12.95 -6.07
C LYS A 30 -1.41 -12.31 -5.09
N ALA A 31 -2.53 -12.98 -4.82
CA ALA A 31 -3.52 -12.51 -3.88
C ALA A 31 -3.40 -13.23 -2.53
N TYR A 32 -3.64 -12.49 -1.46
CA TYR A 32 -3.78 -13.00 -0.09
C TYR A 32 -5.05 -12.42 0.51
N TYR A 33 -5.83 -13.29 1.12
CA TYR A 33 -7.01 -12.93 1.89
C TYR A 33 -6.71 -13.15 3.37
N GLY A 34 -6.99 -12.15 4.19
CA GLY A 34 -6.88 -12.22 5.64
C GLY A 34 -8.20 -11.86 6.31
N GLN A 35 -8.55 -12.58 7.38
CA GLN A 35 -9.77 -12.38 8.15
C GLN A 35 -9.51 -12.53 9.63
N GLY A 36 -10.14 -11.70 10.45
CA GLY A 36 -10.14 -11.74 11.91
C GLY A 36 -11.39 -11.10 12.51
N ALA A 37 -11.44 -10.97 13.82
CA ALA A 37 -12.58 -10.32 14.50
C ALA A 37 -12.74 -8.83 14.13
N TRP A 38 -11.69 -8.20 13.61
CA TRP A 38 -11.66 -6.81 13.18
C TRP A 38 -12.20 -6.59 11.76
N GLY A 39 -12.45 -7.66 11.00
CA GLY A 39 -12.87 -7.61 9.61
C GLY A 39 -12.01 -8.48 8.69
N GLU A 40 -11.89 -8.07 7.45
CA GLU A 40 -11.18 -8.82 6.41
C GLU A 40 -10.41 -7.92 5.45
N TYR A 41 -9.42 -8.47 4.75
CA TYR A 41 -8.73 -7.77 3.66
C TYR A 41 -8.38 -8.71 2.51
N VAL A 42 -8.21 -8.12 1.33
CA VAL A 42 -7.50 -8.72 0.20
C VAL A 42 -6.32 -7.85 -0.16
N SER A 43 -5.15 -8.46 -0.25
CA SER A 43 -3.93 -7.82 -0.75
C SER A 43 -3.45 -8.54 -1.99
N GLN A 44 -3.35 -7.82 -3.08
CA GLN A 44 -2.83 -8.31 -4.35
C GLN A 44 -1.50 -7.63 -4.64
N ALA A 45 -0.51 -8.40 -5.09
CA ALA A 45 0.81 -7.86 -5.40
C ALA A 45 1.43 -8.56 -6.61
N GLY A 46 2.10 -7.77 -7.44
CA GLY A 46 2.83 -8.25 -8.62
C GLY A 46 4.10 -7.45 -8.86
N ARG A 47 4.81 -7.79 -9.95
CA ARG A 47 6.03 -7.11 -10.37
C ARG A 47 5.97 -6.74 -11.83
N ILE A 48 6.42 -5.52 -12.16
CA ILE A 48 6.61 -5.04 -13.52
C ILE A 48 7.91 -4.26 -13.57
N SER A 49 8.84 -4.68 -14.44
CA SER A 49 10.08 -3.92 -14.75
C SER A 49 10.83 -3.42 -13.50
N GLY A 50 10.98 -4.26 -12.47
CA GLY A 50 11.69 -3.91 -11.23
C GLY A 50 10.86 -3.18 -10.18
N PHE A 51 9.61 -2.83 -10.48
CA PHE A 51 8.66 -2.25 -9.54
C PHE A 51 7.77 -3.33 -8.93
N LEU A 52 7.48 -3.20 -7.64
CA LEU A 52 6.39 -3.94 -7.01
C LEU A 52 5.14 -3.06 -7.04
N PHE A 53 4.04 -3.60 -7.50
CA PHE A 53 2.75 -2.96 -7.34
C PHE A 53 1.88 -3.73 -6.34
N GLY A 54 1.00 -3.03 -5.66
CA GLY A 54 0.06 -3.59 -4.71
C GLY A 54 -1.33 -2.95 -4.85
N TYR A 55 -2.35 -3.75 -4.63
CA TYR A 55 -3.73 -3.31 -4.52
C TYR A 55 -4.33 -3.95 -3.28
N ASP A 56 -4.63 -3.12 -2.30
CA ASP A 56 -5.08 -3.56 -0.99
C ASP A 56 -6.50 -3.05 -0.75
N VAL A 57 -7.39 -3.94 -0.38
CA VAL A 57 -8.79 -3.65 -0.03
C VAL A 57 -9.06 -4.18 1.35
N PHE A 58 -9.60 -3.35 2.23
CA PHE A 58 -9.94 -3.68 3.61
C PHE A 58 -11.42 -3.39 3.85
N ASN A 59 -12.10 -4.35 4.49
CA ASN A 59 -13.44 -4.18 5.07
C ASN A 59 -13.29 -4.32 6.58
N ILE A 60 -13.19 -3.20 7.28
CA ILE A 60 -12.92 -3.15 8.72
C ILE A 60 -14.22 -2.94 9.47
N THR A 61 -14.54 -3.85 10.38
CA THR A 61 -15.74 -3.80 11.22
C THR A 61 -15.49 -3.20 12.59
N VAL A 62 -14.22 -3.22 13.04
CA VAL A 62 -13.76 -2.61 14.29
C VAL A 62 -12.39 -2.04 14.07
N GLN A 63 -12.15 -0.79 14.45
CA GLN A 63 -10.86 -0.13 14.35
C GLN A 63 -9.74 -1.06 14.79
N THR A 64 -8.71 -1.19 13.96
CA THR A 64 -7.63 -2.14 14.20
C THR A 64 -6.28 -1.63 13.74
N SER A 65 -5.22 -2.23 14.28
CA SER A 65 -3.86 -2.03 13.82
C SER A 65 -3.34 -3.30 13.15
N LEU A 66 -2.95 -3.17 11.89
CA LEU A 66 -2.30 -4.21 11.13
C LEU A 66 -0.85 -3.83 10.84
N PHE A 67 0.06 -4.79 10.89
CA PHE A 67 1.43 -4.55 10.47
C PHE A 67 1.79 -5.31 9.20
N CYS A 68 2.70 -4.72 8.43
CA CYS A 68 3.30 -5.33 7.26
C CYS A 68 4.81 -5.38 7.45
N LYS A 69 5.41 -6.58 7.34
CA LYS A 69 6.85 -6.77 7.47
C LYS A 69 7.54 -6.57 6.12
N ARG A 70 8.56 -5.72 6.10
CA ARG A 70 9.41 -5.46 4.93
C ARG A 70 10.80 -6.05 5.13
N LEU A 71 11.30 -6.73 4.11
CA LEU A 71 12.65 -7.30 4.13
C LEU A 71 13.73 -6.30 3.72
N SER A 72 13.35 -5.26 2.97
CA SER A 72 14.22 -4.18 2.51
C SER A 72 13.52 -2.84 2.58
N PRO A 73 14.27 -1.74 2.76
CA PRO A 73 13.69 -0.41 2.67
C PRO A 73 13.26 -0.10 1.24
N GLY A 74 12.32 0.83 1.09
CA GLY A 74 11.86 1.26 -0.22
C GLY A 74 11.07 2.54 -0.19
N VAL A 75 10.83 3.08 -1.37
CA VAL A 75 9.94 4.23 -1.57
C VAL A 75 8.64 3.72 -2.15
N SER A 76 7.54 4.15 -1.57
CA SER A 76 6.20 3.81 -2.01
C SER A 76 5.48 5.05 -2.52
N ILE A 77 4.91 4.94 -3.71
CA ILE A 77 3.86 5.85 -4.18
C ILE A 77 2.54 5.17 -3.84
N MET A 78 1.76 5.78 -2.95
CA MET A 78 0.51 5.23 -2.45
C MET A 78 -0.66 6.11 -2.91
N TYR A 79 -1.64 5.50 -3.54
CA TYR A 79 -2.86 6.15 -3.99
C TYR A 79 -4.02 5.65 -3.12
N MET A 80 -4.52 6.51 -2.23
CA MET A 80 -5.71 6.22 -1.43
C MET A 80 -6.96 6.41 -2.30
N LEU A 81 -7.55 5.32 -2.75
CA LEU A 81 -8.69 5.32 -3.66
C LEU A 81 -10.02 5.46 -2.91
N LYS A 82 -10.08 4.95 -1.67
CA LYS A 82 -11.23 5.05 -0.77
C LYS A 82 -10.79 4.91 0.68
N GLY A 83 -11.45 5.61 1.59
CA GLY A 83 -11.18 5.57 3.02
C GLY A 83 -9.91 6.28 3.44
N SER A 84 -9.41 5.96 4.62
CA SER A 84 -8.18 6.50 5.18
C SER A 84 -7.52 5.49 6.12
N PHE A 85 -6.20 5.57 6.26
CA PHE A 85 -5.47 4.89 7.33
C PHE A 85 -4.26 5.71 7.77
N ALA A 86 -3.82 5.50 8.99
CA ALA A 86 -2.62 6.13 9.51
C ALA A 86 -1.43 5.15 9.51
N ILE A 87 -0.24 5.67 9.24
CA ILE A 87 1.02 4.95 9.43
C ILE A 87 1.52 5.35 10.83
N SER A 88 1.50 4.42 11.78
CA SER A 88 1.70 4.73 13.21
C SER A 88 3.06 5.35 13.54
N ASN A 89 4.11 5.03 12.76
CA ASN A 89 5.45 5.56 13.02
C ASN A 89 5.71 6.94 12.40
N SER A 90 4.74 7.55 11.73
CA SER A 90 4.92 8.82 11.02
C SER A 90 3.92 9.91 11.43
N ALA A 91 2.99 9.63 12.34
CA ALA A 91 1.86 10.50 12.67
C ALA A 91 1.05 10.99 11.43
N GLN A 92 1.14 10.26 10.31
CA GLN A 92 0.57 10.65 9.04
C GLN A 92 -0.70 9.88 8.75
N VAL A 93 -1.77 10.61 8.47
CA VAL A 93 -3.04 10.06 8.00
C VAL A 93 -3.10 10.18 6.49
N LEU A 94 -3.19 9.04 5.82
CA LEU A 94 -3.40 8.94 4.38
C LEU A 94 -4.91 9.00 4.11
N LYS A 95 -5.37 10.05 3.43
CA LYS A 95 -6.78 10.31 3.19
C LYS A 95 -7.20 9.96 1.77
N ASN A 96 -8.50 9.72 1.61
CA ASN A 96 -9.14 9.44 0.32
C ASN A 96 -8.77 10.44 -0.79
N VAL A 97 -8.67 9.92 -2.02
CA VAL A 97 -8.42 10.68 -3.27
C VAL A 97 -7.05 11.38 -3.30
N ASN A 98 -6.12 10.98 -2.44
CA ASN A 98 -4.77 11.55 -2.39
C ASN A 98 -3.70 10.54 -2.81
N CYS A 99 -2.63 11.09 -3.37
CA CYS A 99 -1.39 10.40 -3.67
C CYS A 99 -0.32 10.80 -2.63
N TYR A 100 0.43 9.82 -2.17
CA TYR A 100 1.50 9.99 -1.19
C TYR A 100 2.77 9.33 -1.69
N ILE A 101 3.89 10.04 -1.57
CA ILE A 101 5.22 9.45 -1.80
C ILE A 101 5.90 9.38 -0.44
N CYS A 102 6.17 8.18 0.03
CA CYS A 102 6.77 7.95 1.34
C CYS A 102 7.90 6.93 1.29
N TYR A 103 8.90 7.17 2.11
CA TYR A 103 9.91 6.20 2.44
C TYR A 103 9.39 5.28 3.54
N LEU A 104 9.58 4.00 3.34
CA LEU A 104 9.20 2.95 4.27
C LEU A 104 10.46 2.13 4.61
N PRO A 105 10.91 2.12 5.87
CA PRO A 105 12.12 1.45 6.29
C PRO A 105 12.00 -0.07 6.22
N ARG A 106 13.12 -0.77 6.38
CA ARG A 106 13.12 -2.21 6.67
C ARG A 106 12.49 -2.46 8.03
N GLY A 107 11.77 -3.56 8.19
CA GLY A 107 11.13 -3.92 9.46
C GLY A 107 9.62 -3.93 9.35
N GLU A 108 8.96 -3.58 10.43
CA GLU A 108 7.51 -3.57 10.54
C GLU A 108 6.97 -2.15 10.35
N THR A 109 5.98 -2.03 9.49
CA THR A 109 5.19 -0.81 9.33
C THR A 109 3.79 -1.08 9.84
N ASN A 110 3.34 -0.29 10.80
CA ASN A 110 2.01 -0.40 11.39
C ASN A 110 1.04 0.55 10.70
N TYR A 111 -0.13 0.02 10.38
CA TYR A 111 -1.24 0.74 9.76
C TYR A 111 -2.43 0.72 10.74
N LEU A 112 -2.85 1.88 11.18
CA LEU A 112 -4.09 2.04 11.92
C LEU A 112 -5.22 2.24 10.92
N LEU A 113 -6.16 1.30 10.90
CA LEU A 113 -7.31 1.26 10.01
C LEU A 113 -8.58 1.55 10.81
N GLU A 114 -9.33 2.54 10.37
CA GLU A 114 -10.64 2.86 10.94
C GLU A 114 -11.71 1.93 10.39
N GLU A 115 -12.84 1.88 11.05
CA GLU A 115 -14.04 1.16 10.57
C GLU A 115 -14.46 1.64 9.20
N GLY A 116 -14.85 0.70 8.33
CA GLY A 116 -15.33 0.97 6.98
C GLY A 116 -14.53 0.28 5.89
N HIS A 117 -14.79 0.70 4.66
CA HIS A 117 -14.16 0.17 3.47
C HIS A 117 -13.01 1.07 3.03
N GLN A 118 -11.81 0.50 2.93
CA GLN A 118 -10.61 1.22 2.48
C GLN A 118 -9.98 0.51 1.28
N CYS A 119 -9.44 1.31 0.37
CA CYS A 119 -8.82 0.81 -0.85
C CYS A 119 -7.60 1.65 -1.20
N CYS A 120 -6.47 0.98 -1.41
CA CYS A 120 -5.20 1.59 -1.75
C CYS A 120 -4.52 0.87 -2.90
N PHE A 121 -4.01 1.64 -3.87
CA PHE A 121 -3.06 1.15 -4.87
C PHE A 121 -1.66 1.67 -4.52
N SER A 122 -0.63 0.84 -4.65
CA SER A 122 0.73 1.23 -4.32
C SER A 122 1.74 0.77 -5.37
N LEU A 123 2.75 1.60 -5.61
CA LEU A 123 3.96 1.27 -6.34
C LEU A 123 5.13 1.35 -5.37
N LEU A 124 5.88 0.26 -5.24
CA LEU A 124 7.05 0.19 -4.37
C LEU A 124 8.30 -0.08 -5.18
N PHE A 125 9.35 0.67 -4.91
CA PHE A 125 10.65 0.55 -5.57
C PHE A 125 11.81 0.83 -4.59
N SER A 126 13.02 0.46 -4.98
CA SER A 126 14.20 0.71 -4.16
C SER A 126 14.55 2.20 -4.11
N VAL A 127 15.23 2.63 -3.05
CA VAL A 127 15.73 4.02 -2.93
C VAL A 127 16.65 4.39 -4.11
N GLY A 128 17.45 3.41 -4.61
CA GLY A 128 18.33 3.63 -5.78
C GLY A 128 17.56 4.01 -7.05
N ASN A 129 16.35 3.51 -7.24
CA ASN A 129 15.53 3.84 -8.41
C ASN A 129 15.00 5.28 -8.42
N LEU A 130 15.06 6.00 -7.29
CA LEU A 130 14.71 7.43 -7.25
C LEU A 130 15.55 8.25 -8.23
N ASN A 131 16.84 7.95 -8.34
CA ASN A 131 17.74 8.66 -9.27
C ASN A 131 17.34 8.46 -10.73
N THR A 132 16.90 7.24 -11.06
CA THR A 132 16.47 6.92 -12.43
C THR A 132 15.14 7.59 -12.78
N LEU A 133 14.22 7.71 -11.81
CA LEU A 133 12.90 8.29 -12.03
C LEU A 133 12.92 9.82 -12.14
N ALA A 134 13.81 10.49 -11.40
CA ALA A 134 13.83 11.95 -11.34
C ALA A 134 15.22 12.46 -10.91
N PRO A 135 16.22 12.42 -11.79
CA PRO A 135 17.62 12.68 -11.44
C PRO A 135 17.89 14.11 -10.95
N ASN A 136 17.12 15.09 -11.40
CA ASN A 136 17.39 16.52 -11.20
C ASN A 136 16.36 17.25 -10.32
N ILE A 137 15.61 16.52 -9.49
CA ILE A 137 14.63 17.15 -8.60
C ILE A 137 15.26 17.39 -7.23
N GLU A 138 15.52 18.65 -6.88
CA GLU A 138 16.13 19.08 -5.60
C GLU A 138 15.42 18.47 -4.37
N LYS A 139 14.08 18.48 -4.36
CA LYS A 139 13.29 17.88 -3.28
C LYS A 139 13.57 16.38 -3.08
N LEU A 140 13.93 15.66 -4.16
CA LEU A 140 14.32 14.25 -4.06
C LEU A 140 15.70 14.08 -3.46
N GLN A 141 16.63 15.00 -3.71
CA GLN A 141 17.94 14.96 -3.07
C GLN A 141 17.82 15.17 -1.57
N THR A 142 17.11 16.20 -1.13
CA THR A 142 16.81 16.43 0.30
C THR A 142 16.14 15.23 0.95
N PHE A 143 15.23 14.56 0.23
CA PHE A 143 14.58 13.34 0.73
C PHE A 143 15.55 12.17 0.92
N LYS A 144 16.50 11.98 -0.01
CA LYS A 144 17.57 10.96 0.12
C LYS A 144 18.48 11.25 1.29
N ASP A 145 18.89 12.49 1.46
CA ASP A 145 19.76 12.90 2.56
C ASP A 145 19.07 12.62 3.91
N HIS A 146 17.78 12.90 4.00
CA HIS A 146 16.99 12.55 5.19
C HIS A 146 16.86 11.04 5.43
N ILE A 147 16.72 10.23 4.37
CA ILE A 147 16.69 8.77 4.49
C ILE A 147 18.05 8.25 5.00
N GLN A 148 19.15 8.80 4.51
CA GLN A 148 20.49 8.41 4.94
C GLN A 148 20.77 8.76 6.40
N GLN A 149 20.26 9.90 6.88
CA GLN A 149 20.44 10.35 8.27
C GLN A 149 19.60 9.55 9.28
N ALA A 150 18.41 9.08 8.89
CA ALA A 150 17.50 8.35 9.77
C ALA A 150 16.77 7.23 8.98
N PRO A 151 17.49 6.17 8.58
CA PRO A 151 16.97 5.12 7.70
C PRO A 151 15.89 4.24 8.35
N GLU A 152 15.75 4.27 9.68
CA GLU A 152 14.72 3.53 10.44
C GLU A 152 13.38 4.25 10.51
N ASN A 153 13.31 5.53 10.12
CA ASN A 153 12.09 6.34 10.23
C ASN A 153 11.35 6.43 8.90
N SER A 154 10.04 6.16 8.93
CA SER A 154 9.16 6.46 7.78
C SER A 154 9.10 7.96 7.54
N ARG A 155 9.14 8.37 6.26
CA ARG A 155 9.10 9.79 5.88
C ARG A 155 8.16 10.02 4.71
N LEU A 156 7.38 11.09 4.79
CA LEU A 156 6.57 11.60 3.69
C LEU A 156 7.39 12.60 2.88
N LEU A 157 7.49 12.37 1.57
CA LEU A 157 8.07 13.33 0.63
C LEU A 157 7.00 14.24 0.03
N PHE A 158 5.86 13.67 -0.32
CA PHE A 158 4.81 14.37 -1.06
C PHE A 158 3.43 13.88 -0.65
N ALA A 159 2.48 14.81 -0.59
CA ALA A 159 1.05 14.54 -0.52
C ALA A 159 0.33 15.46 -1.49
N GLY A 160 -0.59 14.93 -2.28
CA GLY A 160 -1.36 15.69 -3.24
C GLY A 160 -2.52 14.91 -3.82
N ALA A 161 -3.37 15.56 -4.60
CA ALA A 161 -4.52 14.92 -5.22
C ALA A 161 -4.10 13.91 -6.30
N ILE A 162 -4.89 12.86 -6.47
CA ILE A 162 -4.72 11.88 -7.56
C ILE A 162 -5.14 12.56 -8.87
N THR A 163 -4.21 12.62 -9.83
CA THR A 163 -4.53 13.17 -11.16
C THR A 163 -5.46 12.23 -11.93
N LYS A 164 -6.22 12.80 -12.90
CA LYS A 164 -7.08 12.00 -13.80
C LYS A 164 -6.32 10.92 -14.55
N ASN A 165 -5.10 11.21 -15.00
CA ASN A 165 -4.26 10.25 -15.71
C ASN A 165 -3.79 9.11 -14.79
N ALA A 166 -3.34 9.42 -13.58
CA ALA A 166 -2.99 8.39 -12.59
C ALA A 166 -4.20 7.49 -12.28
N ARG A 167 -5.38 8.07 -12.12
CA ARG A 167 -6.61 7.31 -11.89
C ARG A 167 -6.93 6.35 -13.05
N ARG A 168 -6.84 6.83 -14.30
CA ARG A 168 -7.05 5.98 -15.49
C ARG A 168 -6.07 4.80 -15.56
N ILE A 169 -4.79 5.04 -15.23
CA ILE A 169 -3.78 3.99 -15.20
C ILE A 169 -4.13 2.95 -14.13
N ILE A 170 -4.47 3.38 -12.92
CA ILE A 170 -4.86 2.49 -11.83
C ILE A 170 -6.09 1.68 -12.20
N ASP A 171 -7.11 2.32 -12.77
CA ASP A 171 -8.33 1.66 -13.22
C ASP A 171 -8.03 0.62 -14.32
N ALA A 172 -7.13 0.89 -15.26
CA ALA A 172 -6.69 -0.07 -16.27
C ALA A 172 -5.97 -1.28 -15.65
N PHE A 173 -5.13 -1.09 -14.63
CA PHE A 173 -4.50 -2.19 -13.90
C PHE A 173 -5.51 -3.08 -13.17
N CYS A 174 -6.59 -2.49 -12.68
CA CYS A 174 -7.60 -3.17 -11.86
C CYS A 174 -8.80 -3.71 -12.67
N SER A 175 -8.94 -3.38 -13.97
CA SER A 175 -10.18 -3.65 -14.75
C SER A 175 -10.16 -4.93 -15.58
N ASN A 176 -9.04 -5.64 -15.69
CA ASN A 176 -8.85 -6.65 -16.73
C ASN A 176 -9.37 -8.07 -16.40
N GLU A 177 -10.38 -8.26 -15.55
CA GLU A 177 -10.90 -9.60 -15.25
C GLU A 177 -12.43 -9.78 -15.30
N GLN A 178 -13.16 -9.00 -16.09
CA GLN A 178 -14.60 -9.30 -16.29
C GLN A 178 -14.93 -10.04 -17.61
N GLU A 179 -13.92 -10.45 -18.39
CA GLU A 179 -14.16 -11.17 -19.65
C GLU A 179 -13.49 -12.55 -19.66
N SER A 180 -13.86 -13.44 -18.75
CA SER A 180 -13.55 -14.87 -18.89
C SER A 180 -14.50 -15.68 -18.00
N THR A 181 -15.71 -15.88 -18.48
CA THR A 181 -16.59 -17.01 -18.13
C THR A 181 -16.84 -17.84 -19.35
#